data_aa4b467624fa80964c24a53592d5520e
#
_entry.id   aa4b467624fa80964c24a53592d5520e
#
_cell.length_a   1.000
_cell.length_b   1.000
_cell.length_c   1.000
_cell.angle_alpha   90.00
_cell.angle_beta   90.00
_cell.angle_gamma   90.00
#
_symmetry.space_group_name_H-M   'P 1'
#
loop_
_entity.id
_entity.type
_entity.pdbx_description
1 polymer ?
#
loop_
_entity_poly.entity_id
_entity_poly.type
_entity_poly.pdbx_seq_one_letter_code
_entity_poly.pdbx_strand_id
1 'polypeptide(L)'
;MIVPVAILMFFTNLKAANIEWADIEARGGFIKILLSTNTFDSVIQKTFSVVIGMVPSGLLLLTTVALSVGMIRLAKYNTLVQDMYSLEMLARVNVLCLDKTGTITDGRMRVSDCVLLNNPTEYTVDDILGSMLASLDDNNQTSIALYERFGHSSALQATAQIPFSSVRKLSAVSFGDVGTFAMGAPEFVLKPMTARVEKLVKQYAQMGLRVLVLAHTPNQITGEKLPVLFRPVAIITLSDNIRPDAIDTIRWFKKNDVAVKVRSEERRVGKECRSRWSPYH
;
A
#
# COMPACT_ATOMS: atom_id res chain seq x y z
N MET A 1 -8.72 -9.08 -39.10
CA MET A 1 -9.20 -8.67 -40.44
C MET A 1 -8.11 -8.72 -41.52
N ILE A 2 -6.84 -8.49 -41.24
CA ILE A 2 -5.77 -8.50 -42.27
C ILE A 2 -5.59 -9.88 -42.92
N VAL A 3 -5.65 -10.98 -42.17
CA VAL A 3 -5.43 -12.34 -42.66
C VAL A 3 -6.44 -12.75 -43.76
N PRO A 4 -7.77 -12.63 -43.60
CA PRO A 4 -8.71 -12.99 -44.64
C PRO A 4 -8.55 -12.11 -45.88
N VAL A 5 -8.20 -10.83 -45.73
CA VAL A 5 -7.96 -9.94 -46.87
C VAL A 5 -6.66 -10.33 -47.59
N ALA A 6 -5.60 -10.70 -46.87
CA ALA A 6 -4.35 -11.19 -47.44
C ALA A 6 -4.58 -12.46 -48.29
N ILE A 7 -5.39 -13.39 -47.79
CA ILE A 7 -5.76 -14.62 -48.49
C ILE A 7 -6.54 -14.27 -49.79
N LEU A 8 -7.56 -13.41 -49.68
CA LEU A 8 -8.33 -12.99 -50.83
C LEU A 8 -7.44 -12.30 -51.89
N MET A 9 -6.55 -11.41 -51.47
CA MET A 9 -5.61 -10.72 -52.37
C MET A 9 -4.61 -11.69 -53.02
N PHE A 10 -4.14 -12.67 -52.27
CA PHE A 10 -3.28 -13.72 -52.82
C PHE A 10 -3.98 -14.48 -53.97
N PHE A 11 -5.22 -14.93 -53.76
CA PHE A 11 -5.98 -15.63 -54.78
C PHE A 11 -6.33 -14.73 -55.98
N THR A 12 -6.67 -13.46 -55.76
CA THR A 12 -6.92 -12.54 -56.85
C THR A 12 -5.67 -12.24 -57.68
N ASN A 13 -4.50 -12.08 -57.03
CA ASN A 13 -3.24 -11.90 -57.72
C ASN A 13 -2.78 -13.18 -58.46
N LEU A 14 -3.08 -14.36 -57.93
CA LEU A 14 -2.81 -15.66 -58.55
C LEU A 14 -3.63 -15.80 -59.83
N LYS A 15 -4.92 -15.45 -59.79
CA LYS A 15 -5.81 -15.45 -60.96
C LYS A 15 -5.38 -14.41 -61.99
N ALA A 16 -4.97 -13.22 -61.58
CA ALA A 16 -4.44 -12.18 -62.47
C ALA A 16 -3.13 -12.55 -63.16
N ALA A 17 -2.36 -13.47 -62.58
CA ALA A 17 -1.15 -14.04 -63.19
C ALA A 17 -1.42 -15.20 -64.13
N ASN A 18 -2.70 -15.48 -64.48
CA ASN A 18 -3.16 -16.61 -65.30
C ASN A 18 -2.68 -18.00 -64.84
N ILE A 19 -2.51 -18.17 -63.54
CA ILE A 19 -2.19 -19.46 -62.96
C ILE A 19 -3.53 -20.11 -62.56
N GLU A 20 -3.98 -21.07 -63.39
CA GLU A 20 -5.20 -21.82 -63.11
C GLU A 20 -4.89 -23.08 -62.26
N TRP A 21 -5.89 -23.57 -61.54
CA TRP A 21 -5.73 -24.78 -60.70
C TRP A 21 -5.35 -26.01 -61.54
N ALA A 22 -5.77 -26.06 -62.82
CA ALA A 22 -5.38 -27.12 -63.73
C ALA A 22 -3.86 -27.14 -64.04
N ASP A 23 -3.20 -25.98 -64.02
CA ASP A 23 -1.73 -25.90 -64.23
C ASP A 23 -0.97 -26.38 -62.98
N ILE A 24 -1.57 -26.26 -61.83
CA ILE A 24 -0.99 -26.72 -60.56
C ILE A 24 -0.95 -28.27 -60.50
N GLU A 25 -2.01 -28.92 -60.98
CA GLU A 25 -2.09 -30.38 -61.03
C GLU A 25 -1.19 -30.95 -62.15
N ALA A 26 -1.19 -30.33 -63.33
CA ALA A 26 -0.40 -30.80 -64.48
C ALA A 26 1.12 -30.69 -64.30
N ARG A 27 1.60 -29.76 -63.46
CA ARG A 27 3.04 -29.53 -63.20
C ARG A 27 3.57 -30.20 -61.95
N GLY A 28 2.80 -31.10 -61.33
CA GLY A 28 3.30 -31.94 -60.23
C GLY A 28 3.22 -31.31 -58.85
N GLY A 29 2.22 -30.44 -58.65
CA GLY A 29 1.86 -29.94 -57.34
C GLY A 29 2.31 -28.52 -57.02
N PHE A 30 1.60 -27.89 -56.09
CA PHE A 30 1.76 -26.50 -55.70
C PHE A 30 3.18 -26.08 -55.35
N ILE A 31 3.94 -26.99 -54.70
CA ILE A 31 5.34 -26.76 -54.26
C ILE A 31 6.31 -26.62 -55.43
N LYS A 32 6.09 -27.36 -56.55
CA LYS A 32 6.97 -27.35 -57.69
C LYS A 32 6.81 -26.10 -58.58
N ILE A 33 5.59 -25.54 -58.60
CA ILE A 33 5.34 -24.24 -59.22
C ILE A 33 5.89 -23.11 -58.37
N LEU A 34 5.84 -23.26 -57.03
CA LEU A 34 6.41 -22.32 -56.07
C LEU A 34 7.91 -22.14 -56.28
N LEU A 35 8.60 -23.17 -56.68
CA LEU A 35 10.08 -23.20 -56.84
C LEU A 35 10.54 -22.88 -58.26
N SER A 36 9.62 -22.80 -59.28
CA SER A 36 10.04 -22.82 -60.68
C SER A 36 9.65 -21.60 -61.51
N THR A 37 8.96 -20.59 -60.99
CA THR A 37 8.46 -19.47 -61.83
C THR A 37 8.63 -18.10 -61.18
N ASN A 38 9.29 -17.17 -61.91
CA ASN A 38 9.38 -15.73 -61.58
C ASN A 38 8.00 -15.06 -61.41
N THR A 39 6.93 -15.68 -61.93
CA THR A 39 5.55 -15.22 -61.80
C THR A 39 5.01 -15.39 -60.39
N PHE A 40 5.37 -16.49 -59.69
CA PHE A 40 4.93 -16.70 -58.32
C PHE A 40 5.59 -15.72 -57.35
N ASP A 41 6.86 -15.43 -57.53
CA ASP A 41 7.59 -14.42 -56.74
C ASP A 41 6.94 -13.05 -56.91
N SER A 42 6.48 -12.71 -58.10
CA SER A 42 5.78 -11.44 -58.36
C SER A 42 4.42 -11.37 -57.66
N VAL A 43 3.66 -12.49 -57.61
CA VAL A 43 2.39 -12.59 -56.86
C VAL A 43 2.57 -12.42 -55.37
N ILE A 44 3.58 -13.08 -54.82
CA ILE A 44 3.94 -12.95 -53.42
C ILE A 44 4.34 -11.51 -53.11
N GLN A 45 5.25 -10.92 -53.87
CA GLN A 45 5.71 -9.55 -53.63
C GLN A 45 4.55 -8.55 -53.69
N LYS A 46 3.65 -8.66 -54.67
CA LYS A 46 2.47 -7.81 -54.78
C LYS A 46 1.52 -7.97 -53.60
N THR A 47 1.27 -9.21 -53.18
CA THR A 47 0.41 -9.49 -52.02
C THR A 47 1.02 -8.94 -50.72
N PHE A 48 2.30 -9.18 -50.46
CA PHE A 48 3.01 -8.63 -49.32
C PHE A 48 3.04 -7.11 -49.30
N SER A 49 3.30 -6.47 -50.45
CA SER A 49 3.31 -5.01 -50.56
C SER A 49 1.96 -4.39 -50.17
N VAL A 50 0.86 -4.99 -50.62
CA VAL A 50 -0.48 -4.54 -50.26
C VAL A 50 -0.76 -4.77 -48.78
N VAL A 51 -0.41 -5.93 -48.26
CA VAL A 51 -0.60 -6.26 -46.81
C VAL A 51 0.20 -5.31 -45.92
N ILE A 52 1.47 -5.02 -46.26
CA ILE A 52 2.30 -4.05 -45.54
C ILE A 52 1.68 -2.64 -45.62
N GLY A 53 1.16 -2.25 -46.79
CA GLY A 53 0.46 -0.96 -46.96
C GLY A 53 -0.83 -0.82 -46.14
N MET A 54 -1.45 -1.95 -45.73
CA MET A 54 -2.64 -1.95 -44.87
C MET A 54 -2.32 -1.73 -43.40
N VAL A 55 -1.06 -1.87 -43.00
CA VAL A 55 -0.63 -1.59 -41.63
C VAL A 55 -0.45 -0.08 -41.48
N PRO A 56 -1.24 0.59 -40.62
CA PRO A 56 -1.15 2.05 -40.46
C PRO A 56 0.08 2.42 -39.63
N SER A 57 1.27 2.32 -40.24
CA SER A 57 2.56 2.60 -39.60
C SER A 57 2.61 4.01 -38.99
N GLY A 58 1.95 4.98 -39.58
CA GLY A 58 1.82 6.33 -39.05
C GLY A 58 1.07 6.38 -37.71
N LEU A 59 0.03 5.54 -37.56
CA LEU A 59 -0.69 5.46 -36.29
C LEU A 59 0.18 4.87 -35.19
N LEU A 60 0.96 3.83 -35.49
CA LEU A 60 1.90 3.23 -34.54
C LEU A 60 2.97 4.24 -34.11
N LEU A 61 3.53 4.98 -35.07
CA LEU A 61 4.51 6.03 -34.75
C LEU A 61 3.89 7.13 -33.88
N LEU A 62 2.70 7.58 -34.19
CA LEU A 62 2.01 8.63 -33.42
C LEU A 62 1.73 8.18 -31.98
N THR A 63 1.25 6.95 -31.79
CA THR A 63 0.98 6.42 -30.45
C THR A 63 2.26 6.26 -29.64
N THR A 64 3.36 5.75 -30.22
CA THR A 64 4.63 5.61 -29.51
C THR A 64 5.22 6.97 -29.13
N VAL A 65 5.14 7.98 -29.99
CA VAL A 65 5.58 9.35 -29.68
C VAL A 65 4.72 9.94 -28.55
N ALA A 66 3.40 9.81 -28.63
CA ALA A 66 2.50 10.31 -27.58
C ALA A 66 2.77 9.67 -26.22
N LEU A 67 2.97 8.35 -26.16
CA LEU A 67 3.31 7.63 -24.94
C LEU A 67 4.69 8.05 -24.41
N SER A 68 5.68 8.23 -25.30
CA SER A 68 7.02 8.69 -24.90
C SER A 68 6.98 10.08 -24.27
N VAL A 69 6.22 11.02 -24.83
CA VAL A 69 6.00 12.35 -24.25
C VAL A 69 5.30 12.24 -22.89
N GLY A 70 4.34 11.33 -22.73
CA GLY A 70 3.70 11.02 -21.46
C GLY A 70 4.69 10.55 -20.41
N MET A 71 5.60 9.62 -20.75
CA MET A 71 6.65 9.13 -19.87
C MET A 71 7.59 10.26 -19.41
N ILE A 72 8.02 11.12 -20.35
CA ILE A 72 8.88 12.26 -20.03
C ILE A 72 8.20 13.23 -19.05
N ARG A 73 6.89 13.46 -19.22
CA ARG A 73 6.11 14.29 -18.28
C ARG A 73 6.07 13.66 -16.87
N LEU A 74 5.82 12.36 -16.76
CA LEU A 74 5.80 11.65 -15.47
C LEU A 74 7.19 11.65 -14.80
N ALA A 75 8.26 11.51 -15.58
CA ALA A 75 9.62 11.59 -15.05
C ALA A 75 9.92 12.95 -14.39
N LYS A 76 9.35 14.05 -14.90
CA LYS A 76 9.46 15.38 -14.26
C LYS A 76 8.79 15.44 -12.88
N TYR A 77 7.83 14.56 -12.61
CA TYR A 77 7.18 14.40 -11.29
C TYR A 77 7.83 13.28 -10.45
N ASN A 78 9.08 12.93 -10.74
CA ASN A 78 9.82 11.86 -10.05
C ASN A 78 9.12 10.49 -10.11
N THR A 79 8.34 10.25 -11.17
CA THR A 79 7.64 8.98 -11.40
C THR A 79 8.29 8.25 -12.56
N LEU A 80 8.99 7.14 -12.26
CA LEU A 80 9.64 6.33 -13.28
C LEU A 80 8.65 5.29 -13.83
N VAL A 81 8.38 5.36 -15.12
CA VAL A 81 7.58 4.36 -15.86
C VAL A 81 8.54 3.41 -16.58
N GLN A 82 8.44 2.12 -16.28
CA GLN A 82 9.32 1.10 -16.86
C GLN A 82 8.85 0.62 -18.24
N ASP A 83 7.53 0.67 -18.50
CA ASP A 83 6.93 0.20 -19.74
C ASP A 83 5.95 1.25 -20.28
N MET A 84 6.02 1.53 -21.58
CA MET A 84 5.13 2.49 -22.26
C MET A 84 3.65 2.08 -22.16
N TYR A 85 3.34 0.79 -22.22
CA TYR A 85 1.98 0.28 -22.10
C TYR A 85 1.36 0.50 -20.72
N SER A 86 2.20 0.69 -19.69
CA SER A 86 1.71 1.01 -18.34
C SER A 86 0.90 2.30 -18.30
N LEU A 87 1.22 3.29 -19.16
CA LEU A 87 0.44 4.53 -19.29
C LEU A 87 -0.97 4.27 -19.82
N GLU A 88 -1.10 3.41 -20.82
CA GLU A 88 -2.41 3.04 -21.37
C GLU A 88 -3.23 2.26 -20.34
N MET A 89 -2.59 1.35 -19.60
CA MET A 89 -3.24 0.58 -18.53
C MET A 89 -3.71 1.48 -17.39
N LEU A 90 -2.90 2.46 -16.98
CA LEU A 90 -3.28 3.45 -15.96
C LEU A 90 -4.50 4.28 -16.37
N ALA A 91 -4.62 4.63 -17.65
CA ALA A 91 -5.77 5.37 -18.16
C ALA A 91 -7.09 4.57 -18.10
N ARG A 92 -7.02 3.24 -17.97
CA ARG A 92 -8.19 2.34 -17.90
C ARG A 92 -8.53 1.92 -16.47
N VAL A 93 -7.79 2.39 -15.47
CA VAL A 93 -8.05 2.04 -14.06
C VAL A 93 -9.37 2.65 -13.60
N ASN A 94 -10.26 1.82 -13.12
CA ASN A 94 -11.55 2.20 -12.54
C ASN A 94 -11.62 1.98 -11.03
N VAL A 95 -10.66 1.24 -10.45
CA VAL A 95 -10.56 1.00 -9.00
C VAL A 95 -9.12 1.21 -8.56
N LEU A 96 -8.92 2.10 -7.60
CA LEU A 96 -7.63 2.37 -6.96
C LEU A 96 -7.66 1.84 -5.53
N CYS A 97 -6.78 0.89 -5.22
CA CYS A 97 -6.59 0.38 -3.87
C CYS A 97 -5.37 1.04 -3.25
N LEU A 98 -5.58 1.82 -2.20
CA LEU A 98 -4.52 2.53 -1.48
C LEU A 98 -4.29 1.89 -0.11
N ASP A 99 -3.03 1.82 0.30
CA ASP A 99 -2.71 1.59 1.70
C ASP A 99 -2.88 2.91 2.48
N LYS A 100 -3.30 2.81 3.75
CA LYS A 100 -3.49 3.99 4.60
C LYS A 100 -2.15 4.58 5.00
N THR A 101 -1.28 3.75 5.57
CA THR A 101 -0.04 4.18 6.22
C THR A 101 1.06 4.49 5.20
N GLY A 102 1.62 5.69 5.27
CA GLY A 102 2.67 6.13 4.33
C GLY A 102 2.17 6.51 2.92
N THR A 103 0.88 6.32 2.62
CA THR A 103 0.27 6.71 1.34
C THR A 103 -0.73 7.86 1.53
N ILE A 104 -1.81 7.64 2.27
CA ILE A 104 -2.80 8.68 2.63
C ILE A 104 -2.27 9.50 3.81
N THR A 105 -1.52 8.86 4.70
CA THR A 105 -0.82 9.50 5.81
C THR A 105 0.66 9.69 5.47
N ASP A 106 1.33 10.62 6.14
CA ASP A 106 2.77 10.87 5.98
C ASP A 106 3.65 9.88 6.78
N GLY A 107 3.02 8.89 7.43
CA GLY A 107 3.68 7.93 8.30
C GLY A 107 4.05 8.48 9.68
N ARG A 108 3.74 9.73 9.97
CA ARG A 108 3.94 10.33 11.30
C ARG A 108 2.69 10.13 12.15
N MET A 109 2.92 9.90 13.42
CA MET A 109 1.85 9.85 14.42
C MET A 109 1.84 11.13 15.24
N ARG A 110 0.65 11.47 15.76
CA ARG A 110 0.49 12.54 16.74
C ARG A 110 -0.36 12.05 17.89
N VAL A 111 -0.04 12.50 19.11
CA VAL A 111 -0.94 12.31 20.25
C VAL A 111 -2.15 13.19 20.05
N SER A 112 -3.33 12.58 20.00
CA SER A 112 -4.61 13.28 19.84
C SER A 112 -5.16 13.72 21.18
N ASP A 113 -5.13 12.82 22.19
CA ASP A 113 -5.69 13.10 23.51
C ASP A 113 -5.00 12.22 24.57
N CYS A 114 -5.01 12.70 25.82
CA CYS A 114 -4.54 11.97 26.98
C CYS A 114 -5.60 12.08 28.09
N VAL A 115 -6.31 10.98 28.34
CA VAL A 115 -7.40 10.93 29.30
C VAL A 115 -6.92 10.31 30.59
N LEU A 116 -6.88 11.12 31.65
CA LEU A 116 -6.55 10.64 32.99
C LEU A 116 -7.70 9.79 33.55
N LEU A 117 -7.38 8.60 34.05
CA LEU A 117 -8.34 7.70 34.70
C LEU A 117 -8.18 7.72 36.23
N ASN A 118 -6.99 7.42 36.69
CA ASN A 118 -6.63 7.44 38.11
C ASN A 118 -5.11 7.55 38.26
N ASN A 119 -4.62 8.56 38.91
CA ASN A 119 -3.19 8.68 39.19
C ASN A 119 -2.93 8.41 40.68
N PRO A 120 -2.27 7.30 41.03
CA PRO A 120 -1.98 6.94 42.41
C PRO A 120 -0.74 7.64 43.00
N THR A 121 -0.08 8.50 42.20
CA THR A 121 1.16 9.18 42.55
C THR A 121 0.98 10.71 42.60
N GLU A 122 1.93 11.40 43.24
CA GLU A 122 1.93 12.88 43.29
C GLU A 122 2.45 13.52 41.97
N TYR A 123 3.06 12.72 41.10
CA TYR A 123 3.63 13.17 39.84
C TYR A 123 2.56 13.32 38.75
N THR A 124 2.73 14.31 37.92
CA THR A 124 1.82 14.47 36.75
C THR A 124 2.05 13.37 35.71
N VAL A 125 1.03 13.10 34.87
CA VAL A 125 1.16 12.15 33.76
C VAL A 125 2.26 12.58 32.79
N ASP A 126 2.44 13.88 32.61
CA ASP A 126 3.49 14.45 31.76
C ASP A 126 4.89 14.18 32.32
N ASP A 127 5.08 14.30 33.65
CA ASP A 127 6.35 13.95 34.33
C ASP A 127 6.66 12.47 34.25
N ILE A 128 5.66 11.64 34.45
CA ILE A 128 5.80 10.17 34.36
C ILE A 128 6.18 9.75 32.97
N LEU A 129 5.43 10.19 31.95
CA LEU A 129 5.70 9.85 30.56
C LEU A 129 7.03 10.43 30.08
N GLY A 130 7.32 11.70 30.42
CA GLY A 130 8.60 12.32 30.09
C GLY A 130 9.79 11.58 30.68
N SER A 131 9.70 11.13 31.95
CA SER A 131 10.74 10.33 32.60
C SER A 131 10.86 8.92 32.03
N MET A 132 9.72 8.28 31.68
CA MET A 132 9.73 6.98 31.00
C MET A 132 10.41 7.08 29.62
N LEU A 133 10.04 8.08 28.83
CA LEU A 133 10.60 8.29 27.50
C LEU A 133 12.09 8.62 27.57
N ALA A 134 12.53 9.42 28.55
CA ALA A 134 13.94 9.72 28.76
C ALA A 134 14.77 8.49 29.12
N SER A 135 14.14 7.50 29.75
CA SER A 135 14.81 6.25 30.16
C SER A 135 14.80 5.19 29.04
N LEU A 136 13.80 5.22 28.15
CA LEU A 136 13.63 4.28 27.06
C LEU A 136 14.21 4.90 25.78
N ASP A 137 15.26 4.33 25.22
CA ASP A 137 15.87 4.80 23.97
C ASP A 137 15.13 4.18 22.75
N ASP A 138 13.83 4.42 22.67
CA ASP A 138 12.94 3.86 21.64
C ASP A 138 12.75 4.86 20.50
N ASN A 139 13.21 4.52 19.27
CA ASN A 139 13.11 5.35 18.06
C ASN A 139 11.93 4.99 17.13
N ASN A 140 10.85 4.41 17.67
CA ASN A 140 9.67 4.09 16.87
C ASN A 140 8.75 5.31 16.72
N GLN A 141 7.88 5.31 15.68
CA GLN A 141 6.96 6.42 15.37
C GLN A 141 6.05 6.80 16.56
N THR A 142 5.69 5.83 17.38
CA THR A 142 4.86 6.05 18.57
C THR A 142 5.65 6.81 19.64
N SER A 143 6.90 6.41 19.90
CA SER A 143 7.78 7.08 20.86
C SER A 143 8.09 8.51 20.41
N ILE A 144 8.35 8.73 19.14
CA ILE A 144 8.56 10.08 18.58
C ILE A 144 7.33 10.98 18.83
N ALA A 145 6.12 10.48 18.56
CA ALA A 145 4.89 11.23 18.79
C ALA A 145 4.66 11.56 20.28
N LEU A 146 5.00 10.63 21.15
CA LEU A 146 4.94 10.84 22.61
C LEU A 146 5.99 11.86 23.07
N TYR A 147 7.20 11.82 22.52
CA TYR A 147 8.25 12.78 22.76
C TYR A 147 7.85 14.20 22.36
N GLU A 148 7.27 14.35 21.19
CA GLU A 148 6.79 15.65 20.71
C GLU A 148 5.73 16.28 21.61
N ARG A 149 4.92 15.45 22.30
CA ARG A 149 3.82 15.92 23.15
C ARG A 149 4.23 16.10 24.61
N PHE A 150 4.97 15.15 25.18
CA PHE A 150 5.29 15.11 26.62
C PHE A 150 6.71 15.57 26.93
N GLY A 151 7.59 15.66 25.93
CA GLY A 151 8.98 16.06 26.10
C GLY A 151 9.81 15.07 26.92
N HIS A 152 10.93 15.56 27.43
CA HIS A 152 11.78 14.89 28.41
C HIS A 152 11.52 15.45 29.80
N SER A 153 11.37 14.60 30.79
CA SER A 153 11.37 14.97 32.20
C SER A 153 12.44 14.16 32.93
N SER A 154 13.09 14.79 33.88
CA SER A 154 14.02 14.13 34.82
C SER A 154 13.47 14.07 36.25
N ALA A 155 12.14 14.22 36.39
CA ALA A 155 11.46 14.22 37.67
C ALA A 155 11.60 12.87 38.42
N LEU A 156 11.69 11.78 37.64
CA LEU A 156 11.82 10.41 38.17
C LEU A 156 13.08 9.75 37.60
N GLN A 157 13.88 9.11 38.48
CA GLN A 157 15.05 8.35 38.05
C GLN A 157 14.70 6.86 37.89
N ALA A 158 14.97 6.32 36.70
CA ALA A 158 14.73 4.91 36.44
C ALA A 158 15.71 4.00 37.15
N THR A 159 15.21 2.99 37.85
CA THR A 159 15.99 1.94 38.50
C THR A 159 16.07 0.66 37.70
N ALA A 160 15.04 0.36 36.92
CA ALA A 160 15.02 -0.77 35.97
C ALA A 160 14.10 -0.45 34.81
N GLN A 161 14.40 -1.00 33.64
CA GLN A 161 13.62 -0.74 32.42
C GLN A 161 13.46 -2.01 31.60
N ILE A 162 12.33 -2.12 30.91
CA ILE A 162 12.05 -3.12 29.90
C ILE A 162 11.67 -2.37 28.63
N PRO A 163 12.54 -2.35 27.60
CA PRO A 163 12.29 -1.65 26.35
C PRO A 163 11.13 -2.28 25.58
N PHE A 164 10.58 -1.53 24.65
CA PHE A 164 9.48 -2.00 23.80
C PHE A 164 9.88 -3.24 23.01
N SER A 165 8.96 -4.19 22.90
CA SER A 165 9.09 -5.35 22.05
C SER A 165 7.79 -5.58 21.27
N SER A 166 7.90 -5.87 19.97
CA SER A 166 6.75 -6.21 19.12
C SER A 166 6.00 -7.47 19.58
N VAL A 167 6.68 -8.34 20.33
CA VAL A 167 6.07 -9.54 20.94
C VAL A 167 5.26 -9.18 22.19
N ARG A 168 5.85 -8.37 23.07
CA ARG A 168 5.22 -7.93 24.33
C ARG A 168 4.23 -6.78 24.13
N LYS A 169 4.42 -5.98 23.09
CA LYS A 169 3.63 -4.77 22.75
C LYS A 169 3.47 -3.78 23.89
N LEU A 170 4.45 -3.72 24.74
CA LEU A 170 4.54 -2.78 25.86
C LEU A 170 6.00 -2.50 26.20
N SER A 171 6.23 -1.37 26.88
CA SER A 171 7.47 -1.01 27.59
C SER A 171 7.14 -0.72 29.05
N ALA A 172 8.10 -0.86 29.94
CA ALA A 172 7.92 -0.60 31.36
C ALA A 172 9.19 -0.03 31.99
N VAL A 173 9.00 0.88 32.95
CA VAL A 173 10.09 1.49 33.74
C VAL A 173 9.73 1.52 35.20
N SER A 174 10.65 1.10 36.05
CA SER A 174 10.56 1.21 37.51
C SER A 174 11.26 2.46 37.99
N PHE A 175 10.63 3.18 38.91
CA PHE A 175 11.14 4.41 39.50
C PHE A 175 11.21 4.29 41.04
N GLY A 176 12.18 3.55 41.54
CA GLY A 176 12.42 3.40 42.99
C GLY A 176 11.12 3.13 43.77
N ASP A 177 10.90 3.92 44.82
CA ASP A 177 9.75 3.75 45.74
C ASP A 177 8.39 4.07 45.10
N VAL A 178 8.38 4.73 43.93
CA VAL A 178 7.14 5.07 43.22
C VAL A 178 6.50 3.83 42.56
N GLY A 179 7.32 2.80 42.29
CA GLY A 179 6.86 1.58 41.62
C GLY A 179 7.14 1.54 40.11
N THR A 180 6.40 0.73 39.39
CA THR A 180 6.59 0.50 37.96
C THR A 180 5.43 1.05 37.15
N PHE A 181 5.78 1.79 36.10
CA PHE A 181 4.84 2.19 35.05
C PHE A 181 5.06 1.35 33.79
N ALA A 182 3.97 0.90 33.20
CA ALA A 182 3.96 0.20 31.93
C ALA A 182 3.10 0.97 30.91
N MET A 183 3.61 1.09 29.70
CA MET A 183 2.90 1.73 28.59
C MET A 183 2.86 0.79 27.39
N GLY A 184 1.70 0.64 26.79
CA GLY A 184 1.53 -0.24 25.63
C GLY A 184 0.09 -0.47 25.23
N ALA A 185 -0.13 -1.51 24.42
CA ALA A 185 -1.46 -1.88 23.98
C ALA A 185 -2.31 -2.37 25.17
N PRO A 186 -3.56 -1.89 25.30
CA PRO A 186 -4.40 -2.13 26.48
C PRO A 186 -4.51 -3.61 26.87
N GLU A 187 -4.67 -4.49 25.90
CA GLU A 187 -4.83 -5.94 26.08
C GLU A 187 -3.58 -6.65 26.59
N PHE A 188 -2.42 -5.99 26.47
CA PHE A 188 -1.14 -6.53 26.94
C PHE A 188 -0.75 -5.98 28.31
N VAL A 189 -1.11 -4.73 28.59
CA VAL A 189 -0.78 -4.04 29.85
C VAL A 189 -1.77 -4.39 30.94
N LEU A 190 -3.08 -4.42 30.64
CA LEU A 190 -4.14 -4.63 31.60
C LEU A 190 -4.71 -6.05 31.51
N LYS A 191 -4.42 -6.87 32.49
CA LYS A 191 -4.94 -8.25 32.59
C LYS A 191 -5.40 -8.51 34.05
N PRO A 192 -6.73 -8.51 34.33
CA PRO A 192 -7.87 -8.23 33.43
C PRO A 192 -8.11 -6.73 33.21
N MET A 193 -8.77 -6.39 32.09
CA MET A 193 -9.22 -5.02 31.80
C MET A 193 -10.57 -4.77 32.44
N THR A 194 -10.76 -3.59 33.05
CA THR A 194 -12.06 -3.20 33.62
C THR A 194 -13.04 -2.84 32.51
N ALA A 195 -14.34 -3.10 32.71
CA ALA A 195 -15.39 -2.82 31.73
C ALA A 195 -15.43 -1.34 31.27
N ARG A 196 -15.11 -0.41 32.19
CA ARG A 196 -15.02 1.03 31.87
C ARG A 196 -13.90 1.34 30.88
N VAL A 197 -12.71 0.79 31.11
CA VAL A 197 -11.55 0.99 30.22
C VAL A 197 -11.78 0.31 28.88
N GLU A 198 -12.34 -0.90 28.89
CA GLU A 198 -12.67 -1.63 27.66
C GLU A 198 -13.64 -0.85 26.77
N LYS A 199 -14.68 -0.22 27.38
CA LYS A 199 -15.62 0.62 26.64
C LYS A 199 -14.94 1.82 25.97
N LEU A 200 -14.07 2.53 26.71
CA LEU A 200 -13.32 3.68 26.20
C LEU A 200 -12.36 3.27 25.07
N VAL A 201 -11.61 2.19 25.28
CA VAL A 201 -10.70 1.65 24.26
C VAL A 201 -11.44 1.29 22.97
N LYS A 202 -12.59 0.60 23.08
CA LYS A 202 -13.45 0.28 21.94
C LYS A 202 -13.98 1.53 21.22
N GLN A 203 -14.39 2.54 21.98
CA GLN A 203 -14.88 3.81 21.43
C GLN A 203 -13.80 4.51 20.61
N TYR A 204 -12.59 4.70 21.16
CA TYR A 204 -11.48 5.33 20.44
C TYR A 204 -10.98 4.51 19.26
N ALA A 205 -10.92 3.19 19.39
CA ALA A 205 -10.56 2.30 18.28
C ALA A 205 -11.59 2.36 17.13
N GLN A 206 -12.88 2.53 17.42
CA GLN A 206 -13.91 2.73 16.40
C GLN A 206 -13.76 4.07 15.65
N MET A 207 -13.17 5.08 16.28
CA MET A 207 -12.81 6.35 15.65
C MET A 207 -11.53 6.26 14.79
N GLY A 208 -10.89 5.07 14.72
CA GLY A 208 -9.65 4.85 13.97
C GLY A 208 -8.39 5.36 14.67
N LEU A 209 -8.47 5.64 15.98
CA LEU A 209 -7.34 6.06 16.79
C LEU A 209 -6.57 4.84 17.31
N ARG A 210 -5.25 4.94 17.37
CA ARG A 210 -4.44 3.97 18.10
C ARG A 210 -4.52 4.31 19.58
N VAL A 211 -4.82 3.31 20.42
CA VAL A 211 -4.98 3.48 21.85
C VAL A 211 -3.79 2.85 22.58
N LEU A 212 -3.15 3.62 23.44
CA LEU A 212 -2.18 3.16 24.42
C LEU A 212 -2.73 3.38 25.81
N VAL A 213 -2.30 2.53 26.73
CA VAL A 213 -2.61 2.67 28.16
C VAL A 213 -1.32 2.85 28.92
N LEU A 214 -1.28 3.87 29.78
CA LEU A 214 -0.33 3.99 30.86
C LEU A 214 -0.94 3.36 32.10
N ALA A 215 -0.22 2.44 32.73
CA ALA A 215 -0.67 1.76 33.91
C ALA A 215 0.45 1.66 34.95
N HIS A 216 0.09 1.56 36.23
CA HIS A 216 0.97 1.60 37.36
C HIS A 216 0.80 0.35 38.25
N THR A 217 1.88 -0.09 38.86
CA THR A 217 1.92 -1.06 39.97
C THR A 217 2.97 -0.64 40.98
N PRO A 218 2.73 -0.82 42.31
CA PRO A 218 3.74 -0.52 43.33
C PRO A 218 4.93 -1.48 43.29
N ASN A 219 4.82 -2.62 42.63
CA ASN A 219 5.87 -3.61 42.52
C ASN A 219 6.94 -3.18 41.53
N GLN A 220 8.19 -3.54 41.81
CA GLN A 220 9.32 -3.26 40.95
C GLN A 220 9.60 -4.37 39.93
N ILE A 221 10.28 -4.02 38.83
CA ILE A 221 10.80 -4.98 37.87
C ILE A 221 11.93 -5.77 38.53
N THR A 222 11.84 -7.11 38.46
CA THR A 222 12.86 -7.99 38.97
C THR A 222 13.52 -8.77 37.83
N GLY A 223 14.71 -8.35 37.40
CA GLY A 223 15.37 -8.87 36.21
C GLY A 223 14.56 -8.56 34.94
N GLU A 224 14.23 -9.56 34.14
CA GLU A 224 13.40 -9.40 32.92
C GLU A 224 11.89 -9.64 33.14
N LYS A 225 11.48 -9.89 34.40
CA LYS A 225 10.08 -10.20 34.71
C LYS A 225 9.29 -8.94 34.96
N LEU A 226 8.22 -8.76 34.20
CA LEU A 226 7.23 -7.72 34.43
C LEU A 226 6.42 -8.02 35.69
N PRO A 227 6.17 -7.01 36.56
CA PRO A 227 5.22 -7.13 37.63
C PRO A 227 3.82 -7.48 37.11
N VAL A 228 3.03 -8.10 37.96
CA VAL A 228 1.63 -8.40 37.67
C VAL A 228 0.71 -7.35 38.31
N LEU A 229 -0.55 -7.29 37.86
CA LEU A 229 -1.60 -6.42 38.44
C LEU A 229 -1.35 -4.91 38.22
N PHE A 230 -1.23 -4.50 36.98
CA PHE A 230 -1.23 -3.08 36.63
C PHE A 230 -2.60 -2.45 36.77
N ARG A 231 -2.66 -1.25 37.35
CA ARG A 231 -3.86 -0.40 37.40
C ARG A 231 -3.77 0.70 36.38
N PRO A 232 -4.85 0.98 35.61
CA PRO A 232 -4.82 2.00 34.57
C PRO A 232 -4.67 3.40 35.19
N VAL A 233 -3.76 4.19 34.65
CA VAL A 233 -3.49 5.59 35.06
C VAL A 233 -4.07 6.54 34.01
N ALA A 234 -3.75 6.35 32.73
CA ALA A 234 -4.21 7.18 31.64
C ALA A 234 -4.40 6.37 30.36
N ILE A 235 -5.27 6.85 29.50
CA ILE A 235 -5.43 6.41 28.12
C ILE A 235 -4.86 7.49 27.21
N ILE A 236 -3.94 7.09 26.32
CA ILE A 236 -3.30 7.96 25.36
C ILE A 236 -3.79 7.54 23.98
N THR A 237 -4.33 8.48 23.22
CA THR A 237 -4.79 8.21 21.86
C THR A 237 -3.87 8.87 20.85
N LEU A 238 -3.52 8.11 19.80
CA LEU A 238 -2.70 8.61 18.70
C LEU A 238 -3.49 8.51 17.40
N SER A 239 -3.27 9.49 16.54
CA SER A 239 -3.79 9.51 15.17
C SER A 239 -2.64 9.56 14.18
N ASP A 240 -2.87 8.95 13.02
CA ASP A 240 -1.98 9.14 11.87
C ASP A 240 -2.20 10.54 11.30
N ASN A 241 -1.14 11.23 10.93
CA ASN A 241 -1.22 12.52 10.28
C ASN A 241 -1.59 12.32 8.81
N ILE A 242 -2.77 12.80 8.42
CA ILE A 242 -3.25 12.73 7.04
C ILE A 242 -2.50 13.79 6.22
N ARG A 243 -2.02 13.41 5.04
CA ARG A 243 -1.36 14.34 4.10
C ARG A 243 -2.34 15.43 3.66
N PRO A 244 -1.90 16.69 3.59
CA PRO A 244 -2.78 17.81 3.21
C PRO A 244 -3.44 17.63 1.83
N ASP A 245 -2.69 17.03 0.90
CA ASP A 245 -3.10 16.79 -0.49
C ASP A 245 -3.98 15.53 -0.68
N ALA A 246 -4.09 14.66 0.33
CA ALA A 246 -4.79 13.39 0.23
C ALA A 246 -6.29 13.57 -0.07
N ILE A 247 -6.94 14.54 0.58
CA ILE A 247 -8.37 14.79 0.42
C ILE A 247 -8.69 15.23 -1.01
N ASP A 248 -7.90 16.15 -1.55
CA ASP A 248 -8.11 16.68 -2.90
C ASP A 248 -7.78 15.63 -3.96
N THR A 249 -6.74 14.82 -3.73
CA THR A 249 -6.39 13.69 -4.58
C THR A 249 -7.52 12.66 -4.63
N ILE A 250 -8.10 12.27 -3.49
CA ILE A 250 -9.22 11.32 -3.45
C ILE A 250 -10.46 11.90 -4.15
N ARG A 251 -10.74 13.20 -3.98
CA ARG A 251 -11.84 13.89 -4.69
C ARG A 251 -11.62 13.89 -6.19
N TRP A 252 -10.38 14.11 -6.63
CA TRP A 252 -10.02 14.07 -8.04
C TRP A 252 -10.28 12.70 -8.66
N PHE A 253 -9.88 11.61 -7.99
CA PHE A 253 -10.16 10.25 -8.46
C PHE A 253 -11.66 9.98 -8.56
N LYS A 254 -12.44 10.37 -7.54
CA LYS A 254 -13.91 10.23 -7.57
C LYS A 254 -14.55 11.01 -8.72
N LYS A 255 -14.04 12.21 -9.03
CA LYS A 255 -14.54 13.03 -10.15
C LYS A 255 -14.25 12.40 -11.52
N ASN A 256 -13.23 11.55 -11.61
CA ASN A 256 -12.84 10.84 -12.82
C ASN A 256 -13.34 9.38 -12.83
N ASP A 257 -14.42 9.08 -12.10
CA ASP A 257 -15.07 7.77 -12.04
C ASP A 257 -14.17 6.62 -11.57
N VAL A 258 -13.11 6.93 -10.79
CA VAL A 258 -12.24 5.94 -10.17
C VAL A 258 -12.69 5.70 -8.73
N ALA A 259 -13.10 4.46 -8.43
CA ALA A 259 -13.48 4.05 -7.09
C ALA A 259 -12.23 3.87 -6.22
N VAL A 260 -12.10 4.66 -5.16
CA VAL A 260 -10.98 4.55 -4.21
C VAL A 260 -11.34 3.61 -3.07
N LYS A 261 -10.55 2.56 -2.88
CA LYS A 261 -10.62 1.62 -1.76
C LYS A 261 -9.37 1.77 -0.89
N VAL A 262 -9.56 1.96 0.41
CA VAL A 262 -8.46 2.11 1.36
C VAL A 262 -8.31 0.82 2.16
N ARG A 263 -7.11 0.25 2.16
CA ARG A 263 -6.74 -0.86 3.01
C ARG A 263 -6.11 -0.32 4.29
N SER A 264 -6.60 -0.75 5.44
CA SER A 264 -5.98 -0.50 6.73
C SER A 264 -5.36 -1.80 7.23
N GLU A 265 -4.09 -1.77 7.64
CA GLU A 265 -3.41 -2.92 8.26
C GLU A 265 -3.88 -3.18 9.69
N GLU A 266 -4.59 -2.21 10.29
CA GLU A 266 -5.19 -2.39 11.60
C GLU A 266 -6.25 -3.49 11.52
N ARG A 267 -5.85 -4.70 11.91
CA ARG A 267 -6.76 -5.82 12.09
C ARG A 267 -7.82 -5.39 13.11
N ARG A 268 -9.04 -5.25 12.66
CA ARG A 268 -10.18 -5.25 13.57
C ARG A 268 -10.15 -6.61 14.26
N VAL A 269 -9.82 -6.62 15.53
CA VAL A 269 -9.91 -7.82 16.36
C VAL A 269 -11.36 -8.33 16.24
N GLY A 270 -11.55 -9.47 15.56
CA GLY A 270 -12.82 -10.17 15.53
C GLY A 270 -13.60 -10.26 14.21
N LYS A 271 -13.09 -9.79 13.07
CA LYS A 271 -13.69 -10.15 11.76
C LYS A 271 -12.59 -10.44 10.74
N GLU A 272 -12.43 -11.71 10.43
CA GLU A 272 -11.70 -12.15 9.25
C GLU A 272 -12.32 -11.49 8.01
N CYS A 273 -11.61 -10.58 7.36
CA CYS A 273 -11.92 -10.16 6.02
C CYS A 273 -11.64 -11.35 5.09
N ARG A 274 -12.63 -12.19 4.86
CA ARG A 274 -12.67 -13.07 3.70
C ARG A 274 -12.88 -12.19 2.47
N SER A 275 -11.85 -11.56 1.97
CA SER A 275 -11.82 -11.10 0.58
C SER A 275 -11.66 -12.36 -0.27
N ARG A 276 -12.77 -12.90 -0.74
CA ARG A 276 -12.80 -13.93 -1.76
C ARG A 276 -12.23 -13.31 -3.04
N TRP A 277 -10.95 -13.50 -3.29
CA TRP A 277 -10.38 -13.33 -4.61
C TRP A 277 -10.97 -14.46 -5.45
N SER A 278 -11.93 -14.14 -6.28
CA SER A 278 -12.32 -15.00 -7.38
C SER A 278 -11.25 -14.87 -8.45
N PRO A 279 -10.53 -15.94 -8.83
CA PRO A 279 -9.69 -15.90 -10.00
C PRO A 279 -10.64 -15.89 -11.21
N TYR A 280 -10.59 -14.83 -11.99
CA TYR A 280 -11.18 -14.85 -13.33
C TYR A 280 -10.29 -15.73 -14.22
N HIS A 281 -10.91 -16.78 -14.76
CA HIS A 281 -10.42 -17.56 -15.87
C HIS A 281 -10.25 -16.71 -17.15
#